data_f13cd97442b3ec8fca9b07f55108e714
#
_entry.id   f13cd97442b3ec8fca9b07f55108e714
#
_cell.length_a   1.000
_cell.length_b   1.000
_cell.length_c   1.000
_cell.angle_alpha   90.00
_cell.angle_beta   90.00
_cell.angle_gamma   90.00
#
_symmetry.space_group_name_H-M   'P 1'
#
loop_
_entity.id
_entity.type
_entity.pdbx_description
1 polymer ?
#
loop_
_entity_poly.entity_id
_entity_poly.type
_entity_poly.pdbx_seq_one_letter_code
_entity_poly.pdbx_strand_id
1 'polypeptide(L)'
;MKTPFPFGVQSYCLRAFKDNVDVAKKVRAIGLDSVEVCGIHADFHQPEAWKAIVPIYTNEGVSIPSIGVQTFQGNDNEKAYFECAAIAGAKHISAHLQLDSYTKAIPKIRAWSREFGIRVGLHNHGGYAFGGQPEVIQHLIGLGGPEIGLCIDTAWAMQIGPGSGNPVKWAEQFAGHIYGTHLKDFSFEPDGKWNDVVVGTGTLDLPAYVQALQAGGFDGMAVIEYEGDVENPEPALKRCVEAMRAALA
;
A
#
# COMPACT_ATOMS: atom_id res chain seq x y z
N MET A 1 -3.28 -6.85 23.47
CA MET A 1 -2.84 -5.45 23.38
C MET A 1 -3.34 -4.87 22.06
N LYS A 2 -3.69 -3.59 22.03
CA LYS A 2 -4.08 -2.92 20.77
C LYS A 2 -2.82 -2.71 19.95
N THR A 3 -2.80 -3.12 18.70
CA THR A 3 -1.65 -2.86 17.82
C THR A 3 -1.45 -1.35 17.67
N PRO A 4 -0.21 -0.85 17.58
CA PRO A 4 0.07 0.58 17.50
C PRO A 4 -0.50 1.23 16.23
N PHE A 5 -0.64 0.46 15.15
CA PHE A 5 -1.34 0.86 13.92
C PHE A 5 -2.03 -0.36 13.29
N PRO A 6 -3.09 -0.15 12.47
CA PRO A 6 -3.78 -1.23 11.80
C PRO A 6 -2.91 -1.85 10.70
N PHE A 7 -3.03 -3.17 10.50
CA PHE A 7 -2.44 -3.84 9.36
C PHE A 7 -3.41 -4.84 8.72
N GLY A 8 -3.24 -5.05 7.43
CA GLY A 8 -4.08 -5.94 6.62
C GLY A 8 -3.30 -6.55 5.48
N VAL A 9 -3.96 -6.86 4.40
CA VAL A 9 -3.36 -7.45 3.19
C VAL A 9 -3.74 -6.65 1.95
N GLN A 10 -2.81 -6.57 0.99
CA GLN A 10 -3.12 -6.07 -0.36
C GLN A 10 -3.87 -7.17 -1.14
N SER A 11 -5.02 -6.84 -1.71
CA SER A 11 -5.84 -7.85 -2.40
C SER A 11 -5.16 -8.43 -3.65
N TYR A 12 -4.13 -7.79 -4.17
CA TYR A 12 -3.30 -8.32 -5.26
C TYR A 12 -2.63 -9.65 -4.89
N CYS A 13 -2.37 -9.90 -3.61
CA CYS A 13 -1.92 -11.22 -3.12
C CYS A 13 -2.90 -12.35 -3.48
N LEU A 14 -4.18 -11.99 -3.66
CA LEU A 14 -5.28 -12.91 -3.96
C LEU A 14 -5.75 -12.79 -5.42
N ARG A 15 -4.92 -12.31 -6.33
CA ARG A 15 -5.27 -11.99 -7.72
C ARG A 15 -5.75 -13.16 -8.58
N ALA A 16 -5.49 -14.40 -8.18
CA ALA A 16 -6.08 -15.59 -8.82
C ALA A 16 -7.59 -15.71 -8.55
N PHE A 17 -8.07 -15.17 -7.44
CA PHE A 17 -9.47 -15.25 -7.00
C PHE A 17 -10.20 -13.97 -7.43
N LYS A 18 -11.22 -14.11 -8.31
CA LYS A 18 -11.91 -12.95 -8.89
C LYS A 18 -13.20 -12.58 -8.16
N ASP A 19 -13.76 -13.52 -7.40
CA ASP A 19 -14.97 -13.28 -6.62
C ASP A 19 -14.63 -12.56 -5.31
N ASN A 20 -15.24 -11.40 -5.08
CA ASN A 20 -14.98 -10.59 -3.88
C ASN A 20 -15.42 -11.28 -2.57
N VAL A 21 -16.41 -12.20 -2.63
CA VAL A 21 -16.81 -13.00 -1.46
C VAL A 21 -15.69 -13.96 -1.07
N ASP A 22 -15.09 -14.62 -2.06
CA ASP A 22 -13.95 -15.52 -1.84
C ASP A 22 -12.74 -14.75 -1.31
N VAL A 23 -12.45 -13.57 -1.86
CA VAL A 23 -11.36 -12.70 -1.39
C VAL A 23 -11.59 -12.30 0.08
N ALA A 24 -12.78 -11.82 0.44
CA ALA A 24 -13.10 -11.43 1.81
C ALA A 24 -12.96 -12.60 2.79
N LYS A 25 -13.45 -13.79 2.43
CA LYS A 25 -13.29 -15.01 3.23
C LYS A 25 -11.82 -15.40 3.42
N LYS A 26 -11.00 -15.28 2.36
CA LYS A 26 -9.56 -15.56 2.43
C LYS A 26 -8.83 -14.57 3.33
N VAL A 27 -9.18 -13.29 3.30
CA VAL A 27 -8.67 -12.29 4.26
C VAL A 27 -8.96 -12.74 5.70
N ARG A 28 -10.17 -13.21 5.99
CA ARG A 28 -10.51 -13.75 7.31
C ARG A 28 -9.75 -15.04 7.65
N ALA A 29 -9.61 -15.94 6.67
CA ALA A 29 -8.92 -17.22 6.84
C ALA A 29 -7.43 -17.09 7.16
N ILE A 30 -6.77 -16.02 6.70
CA ILE A 30 -5.38 -15.71 7.07
C ILE A 30 -5.26 -14.95 8.40
N GLY A 31 -6.40 -14.68 9.07
CA GLY A 31 -6.44 -14.06 10.39
C GLY A 31 -6.43 -12.54 10.40
N LEU A 32 -6.83 -11.90 9.29
CA LEU A 32 -6.94 -10.45 9.14
C LEU A 32 -8.41 -10.00 9.03
N ASP A 33 -8.64 -8.69 9.23
CA ASP A 33 -9.93 -8.03 9.12
C ASP A 33 -9.86 -6.70 8.33
N SER A 34 -8.77 -6.52 7.60
CA SER A 34 -8.53 -5.32 6.81
C SER A 34 -7.87 -5.67 5.48
N VAL A 35 -8.29 -4.99 4.40
CA VAL A 35 -7.76 -5.20 3.05
C VAL A 35 -7.60 -3.87 2.32
N GLU A 36 -6.51 -3.70 1.59
CA GLU A 36 -6.42 -2.70 0.53
C GLU A 36 -6.89 -3.34 -0.77
N VAL A 37 -7.99 -2.85 -1.34
CA VAL A 37 -8.55 -3.42 -2.56
C VAL A 37 -7.89 -2.79 -3.79
N CYS A 38 -7.41 -3.64 -4.71
CA CYS A 38 -6.78 -3.21 -5.96
C CYS A 38 -7.71 -3.35 -7.18
N GLY A 39 -7.26 -2.80 -8.32
CA GLY A 39 -8.00 -2.79 -9.58
C GLY A 39 -8.33 -4.15 -10.20
N ILE A 40 -7.79 -5.25 -9.66
CA ILE A 40 -8.16 -6.62 -10.06
C ILE A 40 -9.56 -6.99 -9.55
N HIS A 41 -9.96 -6.43 -8.40
CA HIS A 41 -11.19 -6.78 -7.68
C HIS A 41 -12.28 -5.71 -7.79
N ALA A 42 -11.94 -4.52 -8.30
CA ALA A 42 -12.89 -3.44 -8.51
C ALA A 42 -12.42 -2.47 -9.59
N ASP A 43 -13.35 -1.96 -10.40
CA ASP A 43 -13.11 -0.80 -11.26
C ASP A 43 -13.44 0.49 -10.49
N PHE A 44 -12.43 1.20 -10.06
CA PHE A 44 -12.59 2.44 -9.30
C PHE A 44 -13.00 3.65 -10.15
N HIS A 45 -13.19 3.49 -11.46
CA HIS A 45 -13.89 4.47 -12.28
C HIS A 45 -15.42 4.30 -12.24
N GLN A 46 -15.93 3.31 -11.50
CA GLN A 46 -17.33 2.95 -11.40
C GLN A 46 -17.83 3.01 -9.94
N PRO A 47 -17.98 4.21 -9.31
CA PRO A 47 -18.38 4.33 -7.91
C PRO A 47 -19.71 3.63 -7.60
N GLU A 48 -20.66 3.61 -8.53
CA GLU A 48 -21.94 2.92 -8.33
C GLU A 48 -21.80 1.39 -8.25
N ALA A 49 -20.94 0.81 -9.07
CA ALA A 49 -20.61 -0.62 -8.97
C ALA A 49 -19.88 -0.92 -7.66
N TRP A 50 -18.98 -0.03 -7.25
CA TRP A 50 -18.22 -0.15 -6.01
C TRP A 50 -19.12 -0.15 -4.75
N LYS A 51 -20.23 0.60 -4.74
CA LYS A 51 -21.22 0.58 -3.66
C LYS A 51 -21.80 -0.81 -3.40
N ALA A 52 -21.88 -1.68 -4.43
CA ALA A 52 -22.34 -3.05 -4.27
C ALA A 52 -21.24 -4.00 -3.77
N ILE A 53 -19.97 -3.66 -3.99
CA ILE A 53 -18.81 -4.48 -3.60
C ILE A 53 -18.46 -4.26 -2.12
N VAL A 54 -18.47 -3.02 -1.63
CA VAL A 54 -18.09 -2.71 -0.23
C VAL A 54 -18.84 -3.55 0.81
N PRO A 55 -20.18 -3.74 0.71
CA PRO A 55 -20.92 -4.59 1.65
C PRO A 55 -20.46 -6.05 1.67
N ILE A 56 -19.90 -6.58 0.58
CA ILE A 56 -19.39 -7.95 0.53
C ILE A 56 -18.27 -8.13 1.57
N TYR A 57 -17.33 -7.18 1.61
CA TYR A 57 -16.25 -7.19 2.58
C TYR A 57 -16.74 -6.93 4.01
N THR A 58 -17.58 -5.92 4.20
CA THR A 58 -18.07 -5.56 5.55
C THR A 58 -18.95 -6.65 6.16
N ASN A 59 -19.74 -7.37 5.38
CA ASN A 59 -20.54 -8.51 5.84
C ASN A 59 -19.68 -9.69 6.31
N GLU A 60 -18.48 -9.86 5.74
CA GLU A 60 -17.49 -10.84 6.21
C GLU A 60 -16.62 -10.30 7.36
N GLY A 61 -16.90 -9.09 7.85
CA GLY A 61 -16.13 -8.44 8.91
C GLY A 61 -14.75 -7.97 8.46
N VAL A 62 -14.62 -7.56 7.19
CA VAL A 62 -13.40 -7.01 6.59
C VAL A 62 -13.60 -5.54 6.27
N SER A 63 -12.75 -4.68 6.81
CA SER A 63 -12.70 -3.24 6.49
C SER A 63 -11.81 -2.95 5.28
N ILE A 64 -12.06 -1.81 4.62
CA ILE A 64 -11.28 -1.35 3.46
C ILE A 64 -10.70 0.04 3.80
N PRO A 65 -9.62 0.11 4.60
CA PRO A 65 -9.02 1.39 5.02
C PRO A 65 -8.21 2.10 3.94
N SER A 66 -7.91 1.43 2.84
CA SER A 66 -7.25 1.99 1.65
C SER A 66 -7.68 1.28 0.38
N ILE A 67 -7.50 1.95 -0.74
CA ILE A 67 -7.61 1.37 -2.09
C ILE A 67 -6.32 1.68 -2.87
N GLY A 68 -5.93 0.79 -3.77
CA GLY A 68 -4.71 1.02 -4.55
C GLY A 68 -4.13 -0.26 -5.18
N VAL A 69 -3.11 -0.14 -6.01
CA VAL A 69 -2.41 1.11 -6.36
C VAL A 69 -3.09 1.72 -7.58
N GLN A 70 -3.43 3.01 -7.52
CA GLN A 70 -4.06 3.74 -8.62
C GLN A 70 -3.02 4.59 -9.35
N THR A 71 -3.18 4.81 -10.64
CA THR A 71 -2.27 5.69 -11.41
C THR A 71 -2.98 7.00 -11.75
N PHE A 72 -2.40 8.12 -11.32
CA PHE A 72 -2.88 9.45 -11.65
C PHE A 72 -2.14 10.05 -12.84
N GLN A 73 -2.92 10.52 -13.82
CA GLN A 73 -2.47 11.21 -15.03
C GLN A 73 -3.02 12.64 -15.12
N GLY A 74 -3.80 13.04 -14.11
CA GLY A 74 -4.46 14.34 -14.06
C GLY A 74 -5.71 14.43 -14.95
N ASN A 75 -6.41 13.33 -15.17
CA ASN A 75 -7.69 13.28 -15.86
C ASN A 75 -8.85 13.54 -14.88
N ASP A 76 -9.95 14.12 -15.35
CA ASP A 76 -11.08 14.48 -14.46
C ASP A 76 -11.82 13.25 -13.92
N ASN A 77 -11.84 12.15 -14.67
CA ASN A 77 -12.46 10.90 -14.23
C ASN A 77 -11.73 10.21 -13.06
N GLU A 78 -10.50 10.61 -12.74
CA GLU A 78 -9.75 10.10 -11.59
C GLU A 78 -10.32 10.58 -10.25
N LYS A 79 -11.23 11.58 -10.25
CA LYS A 79 -12.02 11.95 -9.08
C LYS A 79 -12.81 10.76 -8.53
N ALA A 80 -13.21 9.83 -9.40
CA ALA A 80 -13.91 8.61 -9.01
C ALA A 80 -13.11 7.75 -8.00
N TYR A 81 -11.78 7.80 -8.01
CA TYR A 81 -10.96 7.13 -7.01
C TYR A 81 -11.23 7.64 -5.59
N PHE A 82 -11.40 8.95 -5.44
CA PHE A 82 -11.74 9.57 -4.16
C PHE A 82 -13.18 9.26 -3.74
N GLU A 83 -14.11 9.25 -4.68
CA GLU A 83 -15.50 8.83 -4.44
C GLU A 83 -15.55 7.38 -3.96
N CYS A 84 -14.82 6.47 -4.61
CA CYS A 84 -14.72 5.07 -4.19
C CYS A 84 -14.06 4.94 -2.81
N ALA A 85 -12.98 5.66 -2.55
CA ALA A 85 -12.32 5.66 -1.25
C ALA A 85 -13.27 6.15 -0.15
N ALA A 86 -14.04 7.21 -0.40
CA ALA A 86 -15.05 7.72 0.53
C ALA A 86 -16.17 6.71 0.80
N ILE A 87 -16.69 6.03 -0.23
CA ILE A 87 -17.71 4.98 -0.11
C ILE A 87 -17.23 3.85 0.81
N ALA A 88 -15.96 3.46 0.71
CA ALA A 88 -15.36 2.42 1.56
C ALA A 88 -15.00 2.90 2.97
N GLY A 89 -14.99 4.21 3.22
CA GLY A 89 -14.47 4.79 4.46
C GLY A 89 -12.94 4.76 4.55
N ALA A 90 -12.27 4.65 3.39
CA ALA A 90 -10.81 4.62 3.30
C ALA A 90 -10.19 5.95 3.74
N LYS A 91 -8.97 5.88 4.27
CA LYS A 91 -8.22 7.04 4.77
C LYS A 91 -7.18 7.53 3.76
N HIS A 92 -6.72 6.66 2.88
CA HIS A 92 -5.79 7.02 1.82
C HIS A 92 -6.00 6.17 0.55
N ILE A 93 -5.41 6.65 -0.52
CA ILE A 93 -5.28 5.97 -1.80
C ILE A 93 -3.79 5.74 -2.03
N SER A 94 -3.38 4.49 -2.20
CA SER A 94 -2.02 4.16 -2.66
C SER A 94 -1.93 4.42 -4.16
N ALA A 95 -0.91 5.16 -4.61
CA ALA A 95 -0.91 5.68 -5.97
C ALA A 95 0.47 5.81 -6.62
N HIS A 96 0.47 5.71 -7.94
CA HIS A 96 1.56 6.18 -8.80
C HIS A 96 1.19 7.51 -9.47
N LEU A 97 2.21 8.29 -9.82
CA LEU A 97 2.09 9.42 -10.72
C LEU A 97 2.76 9.11 -12.05
N GLN A 98 2.14 9.49 -13.15
CA GLN A 98 2.79 9.40 -14.46
C GLN A 98 3.81 10.54 -14.62
N LEU A 99 5.00 10.20 -15.10
CA LEU A 99 6.11 11.13 -15.26
C LEU A 99 5.78 12.34 -16.16
N ASP A 100 5.05 12.12 -17.23
CA ASP A 100 4.70 13.15 -18.23
C ASP A 100 3.53 14.04 -17.84
N SER A 101 2.83 13.70 -16.74
CA SER A 101 1.59 14.36 -16.35
C SER A 101 1.48 14.69 -14.85
N TYR A 102 2.49 14.39 -14.05
CA TYR A 102 2.43 14.63 -12.59
C TYR A 102 2.16 16.09 -12.22
N THR A 103 2.67 17.04 -12.99
CA THR A 103 2.45 18.48 -12.77
C THR A 103 0.99 18.89 -12.98
N LYS A 104 0.26 18.15 -13.84
CA LYS A 104 -1.18 18.32 -14.04
C LYS A 104 -1.99 17.54 -12.98
N ALA A 105 -1.51 16.38 -12.56
CA ALA A 105 -2.18 15.51 -11.60
C ALA A 105 -2.15 16.09 -10.18
N ILE A 106 -1.00 16.56 -9.69
CA ILE A 106 -0.83 17.03 -8.31
C ILE A 106 -1.85 18.09 -7.87
N PRO A 107 -2.11 19.18 -8.64
CA PRO A 107 -3.12 20.15 -8.24
C PRO A 107 -4.52 19.56 -8.09
N LYS A 108 -4.90 18.62 -8.97
CA LYS A 108 -6.21 17.95 -8.90
C LYS A 108 -6.29 17.02 -7.69
N ILE A 109 -5.27 16.18 -7.46
CA ILE A 109 -5.18 15.33 -6.29
C ILE A 109 -5.35 16.16 -5.01
N ARG A 110 -4.62 17.28 -4.88
CA ARG A 110 -4.74 18.17 -3.73
C ARG A 110 -6.16 18.72 -3.54
N ALA A 111 -6.81 19.12 -4.62
CA ALA A 111 -8.19 19.62 -4.56
C ALA A 111 -9.16 18.51 -4.10
N TRP A 112 -9.07 17.32 -4.68
CA TRP A 112 -9.93 16.19 -4.31
C TRP A 112 -9.61 15.65 -2.92
N SER A 113 -8.32 15.58 -2.53
CA SER A 113 -7.92 15.19 -1.16
C SER A 113 -8.58 16.07 -0.11
N ARG A 114 -8.63 17.39 -0.33
CA ARG A 114 -9.31 18.36 0.57
C ARG A 114 -10.82 18.19 0.56
N GLU A 115 -11.39 17.99 -0.63
CA GLU A 115 -12.85 17.80 -0.80
C GLU A 115 -13.35 16.55 -0.05
N PHE A 116 -12.61 15.44 -0.14
CA PHE A 116 -13.01 14.16 0.44
C PHE A 116 -12.39 13.86 1.81
N GLY A 117 -11.39 14.61 2.24
CA GLY A 117 -10.63 14.31 3.47
C GLY A 117 -9.79 13.04 3.37
N ILE A 118 -9.34 12.68 2.16
CA ILE A 118 -8.59 11.45 1.85
C ILE A 118 -7.21 11.81 1.35
N ARG A 119 -6.17 11.23 1.94
CA ARG A 119 -4.77 11.45 1.55
C ARG A 119 -4.36 10.53 0.40
N VAL A 120 -3.31 10.90 -0.32
CA VAL A 120 -2.70 10.05 -1.36
C VAL A 120 -1.29 9.69 -0.94
N GLY A 121 -1.01 8.38 -0.80
CA GLY A 121 0.32 7.85 -0.55
C GLY A 121 0.99 7.42 -1.85
N LEU A 122 2.08 8.07 -2.23
CA LEU A 122 2.85 7.68 -3.39
C LEU A 122 3.52 6.33 -3.14
N HIS A 123 3.15 5.34 -3.93
CA HIS A 123 3.74 4.00 -3.88
C HIS A 123 5.05 4.02 -4.67
N ASN A 124 6.18 3.82 -3.99
CA ASN A 124 7.45 3.68 -4.67
C ASN A 124 7.52 2.34 -5.39
N HIS A 125 8.05 2.36 -6.59
CA HIS A 125 8.37 1.14 -7.34
C HIS A 125 9.86 1.16 -7.67
N GLY A 126 10.49 -0.01 -7.69
CA GLY A 126 11.94 -0.13 -7.82
C GLY A 126 12.49 0.20 -9.20
N GLY A 127 13.80 0.08 -9.31
CA GLY A 127 14.52 0.27 -10.56
C GLY A 127 14.49 1.72 -11.04
N TYR A 128 14.12 1.90 -12.30
CA TYR A 128 14.03 3.21 -12.96
C TYR A 128 12.63 3.81 -12.93
N ALA A 129 11.73 3.30 -12.10
CA ALA A 129 10.38 3.82 -12.01
C ALA A 129 10.37 5.26 -11.47
N PHE A 130 9.48 6.09 -12.01
CA PHE A 130 9.25 7.42 -11.50
C PHE A 130 8.69 7.35 -10.07
N GLY A 131 9.32 8.05 -9.14
CA GLY A 131 9.00 7.93 -7.73
C GLY A 131 9.69 6.75 -7.02
N GLY A 132 10.67 6.08 -7.66
CA GLY A 132 11.45 5.01 -7.04
C GLY A 132 12.64 5.49 -6.21
N GLN A 133 13.04 6.76 -6.32
CA GLN A 133 14.19 7.34 -5.61
C GLN A 133 13.72 8.33 -4.54
N PRO A 134 14.37 8.37 -3.35
CA PRO A 134 13.94 9.20 -2.24
C PRO A 134 13.96 10.71 -2.56
N GLU A 135 14.89 11.16 -3.41
CA GLU A 135 14.97 12.56 -3.81
C GLU A 135 13.77 12.96 -4.69
N VAL A 136 13.32 12.06 -5.59
CA VAL A 136 12.12 12.28 -6.41
C VAL A 136 10.88 12.29 -5.52
N ILE A 137 10.78 11.34 -4.59
CA ILE A 137 9.67 11.27 -3.61
C ILE A 137 9.62 12.56 -2.79
N GLN A 138 10.75 13.02 -2.25
CA GLN A 138 10.84 14.28 -1.49
C GLN A 138 10.35 15.48 -2.30
N HIS A 139 10.72 15.55 -3.58
CA HIS A 139 10.26 16.60 -4.49
C HIS A 139 8.74 16.55 -4.69
N LEU A 140 8.20 15.37 -4.95
CA LEU A 140 6.76 15.17 -5.19
C LEU A 140 5.93 15.49 -3.93
N ILE A 141 6.37 15.07 -2.75
CA ILE A 141 5.76 15.43 -1.46
C ILE A 141 5.78 16.94 -1.27
N GLY A 142 6.93 17.60 -1.59
CA GLY A 142 7.05 19.06 -1.52
C GLY A 142 6.05 19.80 -2.40
N LEU A 143 5.74 19.27 -3.60
CA LEU A 143 4.69 19.81 -4.47
C LEU A 143 3.29 19.48 -3.98
N GLY A 144 3.12 18.32 -3.37
CA GLY A 144 1.84 17.76 -2.93
C GLY A 144 1.29 18.36 -1.66
N GLY A 145 2.13 18.98 -0.83
CA GLY A 145 1.74 19.45 0.51
C GLY A 145 1.29 18.30 1.41
N PRO A 146 0.44 18.54 2.41
CA PRO A 146 -0.01 17.49 3.32
C PRO A 146 -1.03 16.51 2.69
N GLU A 147 -1.48 16.77 1.48
CA GLU A 147 -2.43 15.91 0.78
C GLU A 147 -1.75 14.70 0.13
N ILE A 148 -0.45 14.84 -0.23
CA ILE A 148 0.34 13.79 -0.88
C ILE A 148 1.52 13.45 0.03
N GLY A 149 1.63 12.19 0.39
CA GLY A 149 2.73 11.61 1.15
C GLY A 149 3.23 10.33 0.48
N LEU A 150 3.72 9.40 1.27
CA LEU A 150 4.35 8.16 0.81
C LEU A 150 3.53 6.95 1.26
N CYS A 151 3.41 5.97 0.38
CA CYS A 151 3.10 4.58 0.68
C CYS A 151 4.37 3.77 0.41
N ILE A 152 5.13 3.45 1.44
CA ILE A 152 6.41 2.76 1.28
C ILE A 152 6.17 1.30 0.87
N ASP A 153 6.60 0.90 -0.32
CA ASP A 153 6.86 -0.51 -0.61
C ASP A 153 8.29 -0.85 -0.19
N THR A 154 8.39 -1.72 0.80
CA THR A 154 9.67 -2.03 1.44
C THR A 154 10.63 -2.81 0.53
N ALA A 155 10.12 -3.73 -0.27
CA ALA A 155 10.95 -4.52 -1.19
C ALA A 155 11.45 -3.69 -2.37
N TRP A 156 10.57 -2.89 -2.96
CA TRP A 156 10.96 -1.98 -4.04
C TRP A 156 11.88 -0.86 -3.57
N ALA A 157 11.79 -0.42 -2.31
CA ALA A 157 12.81 0.44 -1.72
C ALA A 157 14.16 -0.26 -1.68
N MET A 158 14.24 -1.50 -1.17
CA MET A 158 15.50 -2.26 -1.10
C MET A 158 16.09 -2.56 -2.49
N GLN A 159 15.26 -2.74 -3.50
CA GLN A 159 15.68 -3.07 -4.86
C GLN A 159 16.54 -1.98 -5.52
N ILE A 160 16.44 -0.70 -5.12
CA ILE A 160 17.30 0.36 -5.64
C ILE A 160 18.74 0.31 -5.08
N GLY A 161 19.00 -0.63 -4.17
CA GLY A 161 20.33 -0.90 -3.63
C GLY A 161 20.60 -0.26 -2.25
N PRO A 162 21.60 -0.77 -1.53
CA PRO A 162 21.81 -0.46 -0.11
C PRO A 162 22.21 0.99 0.18
N GLY A 163 22.67 1.73 -0.84
CA GLY A 163 23.07 3.14 -0.67
C GLY A 163 21.88 4.06 -0.39
N SER A 164 20.79 3.92 -1.16
CA SER A 164 19.59 4.76 -1.08
C SER A 164 18.34 3.99 -0.65
N GLY A 165 18.33 2.66 -0.80
CA GLY A 165 17.17 1.80 -0.67
C GLY A 165 17.05 1.11 0.69
N ASN A 166 16.99 1.87 1.77
CA ASN A 166 16.81 1.31 3.12
C ASN A 166 15.45 1.72 3.69
N PRO A 167 14.47 0.80 3.80
CA PRO A 167 13.12 1.12 4.29
C PRO A 167 13.10 1.74 5.69
N VAL A 168 14.00 1.31 6.60
CA VAL A 168 14.09 1.87 7.96
C VAL A 168 14.48 3.35 7.89
N LYS A 169 15.51 3.68 7.12
CA LYS A 169 15.92 5.08 6.91
C LYS A 169 14.84 5.90 6.22
N TRP A 170 14.08 5.30 5.30
CA TRP A 170 12.97 5.99 4.66
C TRP A 170 11.85 6.26 5.67
N ALA A 171 11.55 5.31 6.56
CA ALA A 171 10.56 5.52 7.61
C ALA A 171 10.96 6.69 8.55
N GLU A 172 12.24 6.83 8.85
CA GLU A 172 12.78 7.95 9.62
C GLU A 172 12.74 9.27 8.83
N GLN A 173 13.23 9.27 7.59
CA GLN A 173 13.33 10.45 6.72
C GLN A 173 11.97 11.06 6.40
N PHE A 174 10.98 10.22 6.12
CA PHE A 174 9.64 10.65 5.71
C PHE A 174 8.62 10.62 6.87
N ALA A 175 9.08 10.56 8.11
CA ALA A 175 8.21 10.60 9.29
C ALA A 175 7.18 11.74 9.20
N GLY A 176 5.91 11.45 9.49
CA GLY A 176 4.80 12.40 9.35
C GLY A 176 4.23 12.54 7.92
N HIS A 177 4.91 11.98 6.92
CA HIS A 177 4.46 11.97 5.52
C HIS A 177 4.15 10.56 5.00
N ILE A 178 4.20 9.52 5.85
CA ILE A 178 3.88 8.15 5.47
C ILE A 178 2.40 7.90 5.73
N TYR A 179 1.63 7.62 4.69
CA TYR A 179 0.18 7.41 4.76
C TYR A 179 -0.22 5.95 4.60
N GLY A 180 0.68 5.16 4.01
CA GLY A 180 0.55 3.72 3.89
C GLY A 180 1.90 3.03 3.79
N THR A 181 1.92 1.72 3.90
CA THR A 181 3.10 0.91 3.59
C THR A 181 2.69 -0.45 3.08
N HIS A 182 3.34 -0.91 2.02
CA HIS A 182 3.30 -2.28 1.54
C HIS A 182 4.48 -3.04 2.12
N LEU A 183 4.17 -3.96 3.00
CA LEU A 183 5.13 -4.85 3.63
C LEU A 183 5.40 -6.01 2.68
N LYS A 184 6.44 -5.85 1.90
CA LYS A 184 6.92 -6.79 0.90
C LYS A 184 8.38 -7.09 1.18
N ASP A 185 8.82 -8.32 0.93
CA ASP A 185 10.19 -8.70 1.22
C ASP A 185 10.81 -9.46 0.05
N PHE A 186 12.05 -9.12 -0.25
CA PHE A 186 12.85 -9.77 -1.26
C PHE A 186 14.09 -10.43 -0.65
N SER A 187 14.45 -11.60 -1.17
CA SER A 187 15.82 -12.07 -1.12
C SER A 187 16.54 -11.71 -2.41
N PHE A 188 17.80 -11.30 -2.31
CA PHE A 188 18.60 -10.88 -3.48
C PHE A 188 19.70 -11.90 -3.76
N GLU A 189 19.83 -12.26 -5.03
CA GLU A 189 20.95 -13.04 -5.53
C GLU A 189 22.18 -12.13 -5.73
N PRO A 190 23.40 -12.70 -5.81
CA PRO A 190 24.62 -11.91 -6.04
C PRO A 190 24.62 -11.08 -7.32
N ASP A 191 23.83 -11.45 -8.32
CA ASP A 191 23.67 -10.72 -9.59
C ASP A 191 22.57 -9.61 -9.51
N GLY A 192 21.96 -9.43 -8.35
CA GLY A 192 20.92 -8.44 -8.11
C GLY A 192 19.50 -8.88 -8.47
N LYS A 193 19.32 -10.11 -8.95
CA LYS A 193 17.97 -10.67 -9.06
C LYS A 193 17.33 -10.82 -7.70
N TRP A 194 16.01 -10.69 -7.66
CA TRP A 194 15.25 -10.84 -6.44
C TRP A 194 14.20 -11.94 -6.56
N ASN A 195 13.88 -12.53 -5.41
CA ASN A 195 12.77 -13.45 -5.26
C ASN A 195 11.82 -12.86 -4.20
N ASP A 196 10.53 -12.86 -4.49
CA ASP A 196 9.51 -12.50 -3.50
C ASP A 196 9.44 -13.59 -2.44
N VAL A 197 9.56 -13.21 -1.18
CA VAL A 197 9.60 -14.14 -0.05
C VAL A 197 8.62 -13.73 1.04
N VAL A 198 8.31 -14.65 1.93
CA VAL A 198 7.48 -14.35 3.12
C VAL A 198 8.09 -13.18 3.89
N VAL A 199 7.29 -12.18 4.18
CA VAL A 199 7.73 -10.96 4.87
C VAL A 199 8.46 -11.29 6.17
N GLY A 200 9.64 -10.71 6.35
CA GLY A 200 10.53 -10.97 7.48
C GLY A 200 11.44 -12.19 7.33
N THR A 201 11.44 -12.85 6.17
CA THR A 201 12.37 -13.95 5.89
C THR A 201 13.42 -13.63 4.83
N GLY A 202 13.35 -12.44 4.25
CA GLY A 202 14.28 -11.95 3.23
C GLY A 202 15.28 -10.94 3.77
N THR A 203 15.37 -9.82 3.07
CA THR A 203 16.35 -8.75 3.37
C THR A 203 15.79 -7.67 4.30
N LEU A 204 14.48 -7.60 4.44
CA LEU A 204 13.80 -6.60 5.27
C LEU A 204 14.08 -6.85 6.78
N ASP A 205 14.69 -5.87 7.45
CA ASP A 205 14.68 -5.82 8.92
C ASP A 205 13.30 -5.35 9.38
N LEU A 206 12.33 -6.31 9.40
CA LEU A 206 10.95 -6.01 9.73
C LEU A 206 10.77 -5.42 11.13
N PRO A 207 11.42 -5.93 12.20
CA PRO A 207 11.33 -5.32 13.52
C PRO A 207 11.83 -3.87 13.57
N ALA A 208 12.99 -3.59 12.99
CA ALA A 208 13.53 -2.23 12.93
C ALA A 208 12.63 -1.29 12.11
N TYR A 209 12.06 -1.77 11.01
CA TYR A 209 11.13 -0.99 10.18
C TYR A 209 9.86 -0.64 10.95
N VAL A 210 9.24 -1.61 11.61
CA VAL A 210 8.05 -1.40 12.45
C VAL A 210 8.35 -0.40 13.57
N GLN A 211 9.50 -0.53 14.24
CA GLN A 211 9.93 0.41 15.28
C GLN A 211 10.11 1.85 14.72
N ALA A 212 10.70 2.00 13.54
CA ALA A 212 10.86 3.31 12.91
C ALA A 212 9.51 3.95 12.55
N LEU A 213 8.55 3.17 12.03
CA LEU A 213 7.18 3.65 11.79
C LEU A 213 6.50 4.12 13.09
N GLN A 214 6.62 3.35 14.17
CA GLN A 214 6.06 3.70 15.48
C GLN A 214 6.69 4.99 16.04
N ALA A 215 8.02 5.08 15.99
CA ALA A 215 8.76 6.26 16.44
C ALA A 215 8.41 7.51 15.62
N GLY A 216 8.15 7.34 14.32
CA GLY A 216 7.69 8.41 13.42
C GLY A 216 6.21 8.79 13.56
N GLY A 217 5.47 8.15 14.47
CA GLY A 217 4.04 8.42 14.70
C GLY A 217 3.13 7.97 13.56
N PHE A 218 3.49 6.88 12.86
CA PHE A 218 2.68 6.34 11.75
C PHE A 218 1.26 6.00 12.20
N ASP A 219 0.27 6.60 11.55
CA ASP A 219 -1.17 6.43 11.79
C ASP A 219 -1.92 5.85 10.57
N GLY A 220 -1.17 5.49 9.53
CA GLY A 220 -1.69 4.95 8.29
C GLY A 220 -1.98 3.46 8.32
N MET A 221 -2.20 2.88 7.14
CA MET A 221 -2.44 1.45 6.95
C MET A 221 -1.17 0.74 6.49
N ALA A 222 -0.78 -0.31 7.20
CA ALA A 222 0.21 -1.25 6.72
C ALA A 222 -0.49 -2.44 6.05
N VAL A 223 -0.06 -2.82 4.85
CA VAL A 223 -0.59 -4.00 4.18
C VAL A 223 0.52 -4.98 3.82
N ILE A 224 0.30 -6.24 4.09
CA ILE A 224 1.16 -7.33 3.61
C ILE A 224 0.95 -7.45 2.10
N GLU A 225 2.04 -7.45 1.34
CA GLU A 225 2.02 -7.71 -0.09
C GLU A 225 3.02 -8.79 -0.45
N TYR A 226 2.54 -10.03 -0.54
CA TYR A 226 3.29 -11.20 -0.98
C TYR A 226 2.73 -11.65 -2.34
N GLU A 227 3.57 -11.72 -3.34
CA GLU A 227 3.14 -12.01 -4.71
C GLU A 227 3.48 -13.43 -5.18
N GLY A 228 4.12 -14.23 -4.34
CA GLY A 228 4.38 -15.64 -4.60
C GLY A 228 3.14 -16.52 -4.42
N ASP A 229 3.28 -17.80 -4.78
CA ASP A 229 2.28 -18.86 -4.57
C ASP A 229 0.86 -18.49 -5.05
N VAL A 230 0.76 -17.87 -6.23
CA VAL A 230 -0.44 -17.19 -6.77
C VAL A 230 -1.72 -18.03 -6.62
N GLU A 231 -1.64 -19.32 -6.88
CA GLU A 231 -2.80 -20.24 -6.83
C GLU A 231 -3.14 -20.69 -5.39
N ASN A 232 -2.19 -20.60 -4.46
CA ASN A 232 -2.38 -20.99 -3.06
C ASN A 232 -1.58 -20.11 -2.09
N PRO A 233 -1.87 -18.79 -2.02
CA PRO A 233 -1.08 -17.83 -1.24
C PRO A 233 -1.31 -17.92 0.28
N GLU A 234 -2.42 -18.51 0.74
CA GLU A 234 -2.83 -18.47 2.15
C GLU A 234 -1.78 -19.00 3.14
N PRO A 235 -1.06 -20.11 2.88
CA PRO A 235 -0.04 -20.57 3.81
C PRO A 235 1.10 -19.58 4.01
N ALA A 236 1.58 -18.95 2.92
CA ALA A 236 2.63 -17.94 2.97
C ALA A 236 2.12 -16.66 3.62
N LEU A 237 0.90 -16.21 3.28
CA LEU A 237 0.28 -15.03 3.89
C LEU A 237 0.07 -15.20 5.40
N LYS A 238 -0.30 -16.39 5.90
CA LYS A 238 -0.37 -16.68 7.34
C LYS A 238 0.98 -16.47 8.02
N ARG A 239 2.06 -16.93 7.41
CA ARG A 239 3.41 -16.71 7.92
C ARG A 239 3.80 -15.22 7.92
N CYS A 240 3.41 -14.46 6.89
CA CYS A 240 3.60 -13.00 6.89
C CYS A 240 2.83 -12.33 8.04
N VAL A 241 1.60 -12.76 8.31
CA VAL A 241 0.79 -12.26 9.43
C VAL A 241 1.44 -12.57 10.78
N GLU A 242 1.98 -13.77 10.95
CA GLU A 242 2.71 -14.20 12.15
C GLU A 242 3.96 -13.33 12.37
N ALA A 243 4.76 -13.13 11.31
CA ALA A 243 5.96 -12.28 11.36
C ALA A 243 5.61 -10.83 11.74
N MET A 244 4.54 -10.28 11.14
CA MET A 244 4.09 -8.91 11.46
C MET A 244 3.60 -8.79 12.90
N ARG A 245 2.84 -9.77 13.40
CA ARG A 245 2.41 -9.79 14.81
C ARG A 245 3.59 -9.87 15.78
N ALA A 246 4.60 -10.67 15.44
CA ALA A 246 5.82 -10.75 16.25
C ALA A 246 6.59 -9.43 16.27
N ALA A 247 6.65 -8.70 15.15
CA ALA A 247 7.32 -7.41 15.07
C ALA A 247 6.57 -6.28 15.79
N LEU A 248 5.24 -6.43 16.00
CA LEU A 248 4.39 -5.48 16.73
C LEU A 248 4.32 -5.76 18.24
N ALA A 249 4.85 -6.89 18.71
CA ALA A 249 4.79 -7.31 20.11
C ALA A 249 5.88 -6.64 20.94
#